data_04b32d9b0d746cfc08999a158dcf1fc5
#
_entry.id   04b32d9b0d746cfc08999a158dcf1fc5
#
_cell.length_a   1.000
_cell.length_b   1.000
_cell.length_c   1.000
_cell.angle_alpha   90.00
_cell.angle_beta   90.00
_cell.angle_gamma   90.00
#
_symmetry.space_group_name_H-M   'P 1'
#
loop_
_entity.id
_entity.type
_entity.pdbx_description
1 polymer ?
#
loop_
_entity_poly.entity_id
_entity_poly.type
_entity_poly.pdbx_seq_one_letter_code
_entity_poly.pdbx_strand_id
1 'polypeptide(L)'
;TLVEDVDFRNTSDAVLVASTNADGTAPTNFALKAKGLVVSGELVSQDFIVNEYQKFLKLEIFDRFLTEVTSVVDANGNNYYEVDYLSQDVVYVSVLNTKANKEFAKNILKPISVPRRFVTEHKSLSTILQFGYGTEDNEEKVLDPTNVILDIFGKNYISDKSFDPTVLTKTTKLGI
;
A
#
# COMPACT_ATOMS: atom_id res chain seq x y z
N THR A 1 -16.13 -5.78 5.81
CA THR A 1 -15.41 -5.22 4.64
C THR A 1 -14.74 -6.34 3.85
N LEU A 2 -14.69 -6.23 2.53
CA LEU A 2 -13.96 -7.18 1.68
C LEU A 2 -12.46 -6.90 1.80
N VAL A 3 -11.68 -7.89 2.19
CA VAL A 3 -10.22 -7.76 2.40
C VAL A 3 -9.45 -7.95 1.10
N GLU A 4 -10.00 -8.73 0.17
CA GLU A 4 -9.41 -9.00 -1.13
C GLU A 4 -10.32 -8.53 -2.25
N ASP A 5 -9.72 -7.94 -3.29
CA ASP A 5 -10.42 -7.68 -4.54
C ASP A 5 -10.76 -9.00 -5.23
N VAL A 6 -12.04 -9.28 -5.36
CA VAL A 6 -12.53 -10.49 -6.04
C VAL A 6 -12.63 -10.22 -7.53
N ASP A 7 -11.67 -10.74 -8.31
CA ASP A 7 -11.70 -10.63 -9.76
C ASP A 7 -12.45 -11.82 -10.38
N PHE A 8 -13.67 -11.58 -10.80
CA PHE A 8 -14.48 -12.57 -11.49
C PHE A 8 -13.94 -13.00 -12.86
N ARG A 9 -13.01 -12.27 -13.45
CA ARG A 9 -12.35 -12.64 -14.72
C ARG A 9 -11.25 -13.67 -14.52
N ASN A 10 -10.76 -13.78 -13.29
CA ASN A 10 -9.61 -14.61 -12.94
C ASN A 10 -9.96 -15.62 -11.85
N THR A 11 -11.17 -16.11 -11.86
CA THR A 11 -11.59 -17.15 -10.91
C THR A 11 -11.03 -18.51 -11.33
N SER A 12 -10.54 -19.27 -10.36
CA SER A 12 -10.15 -20.68 -10.52
C SER A 12 -11.38 -21.61 -10.45
N ASP A 13 -12.51 -21.09 -10.03
CA ASP A 13 -13.74 -21.86 -9.94
C ASP A 13 -14.34 -22.09 -11.34
N ALA A 14 -15.05 -23.20 -11.50
CA ALA A 14 -15.66 -23.56 -12.77
C ALA A 14 -16.71 -22.53 -13.21
N VAL A 15 -16.66 -22.17 -14.50
CA VAL A 15 -17.71 -21.42 -15.14
C VAL A 15 -18.87 -22.39 -15.40
N LEU A 16 -20.03 -22.07 -14.83
CA LEU A 16 -21.24 -22.87 -15.00
C LEU A 16 -22.12 -22.26 -16.10
N VAL A 17 -22.67 -23.11 -16.95
CA VAL A 17 -23.72 -22.69 -17.88
C VAL A 17 -25.00 -22.46 -17.08
N ALA A 18 -25.47 -21.21 -17.02
CA ALA A 18 -26.67 -20.84 -16.26
C ALA A 18 -27.95 -21.03 -17.10
N SER A 19 -27.88 -20.78 -18.40
CA SER A 19 -28.98 -21.02 -19.31
C SER A 19 -28.51 -21.36 -20.73
N THR A 20 -29.33 -22.07 -21.47
CA THR A 20 -29.14 -22.43 -22.87
C THR A 20 -30.21 -21.81 -23.74
N ASN A 21 -30.00 -21.80 -25.05
CA ASN A 21 -31.07 -21.46 -26.03
C ASN A 21 -32.24 -22.45 -25.96
N ALA A 22 -33.33 -22.15 -26.66
CA ALA A 22 -34.55 -22.99 -26.68
C ALA A 22 -34.26 -24.45 -27.12
N ASP A 23 -33.27 -24.65 -27.97
CA ASP A 23 -32.87 -25.96 -28.51
C ASP A 23 -31.86 -26.70 -27.61
N GLY A 24 -31.43 -26.07 -26.52
CA GLY A 24 -30.44 -26.65 -25.57
C GLY A 24 -29.03 -26.83 -26.12
N THR A 25 -28.74 -26.32 -27.32
CA THR A 25 -27.49 -26.56 -28.05
C THR A 25 -26.37 -25.55 -27.75
N ALA A 26 -26.76 -24.31 -27.38
CA ALA A 26 -25.79 -23.25 -27.13
C ALA A 26 -26.06 -22.56 -25.79
N PRO A 27 -25.00 -22.30 -24.98
CA PRO A 27 -25.14 -21.54 -23.74
C PRO A 27 -25.49 -20.07 -24.06
N THR A 28 -26.45 -19.50 -23.35
CA THR A 28 -26.87 -18.10 -23.46
C THR A 28 -26.34 -17.25 -22.30
N ASN A 29 -26.23 -17.85 -21.11
CA ASN A 29 -25.71 -17.17 -19.93
C ASN A 29 -24.76 -18.10 -19.17
N PHE A 30 -23.79 -17.47 -18.52
CA PHE A 30 -22.82 -18.15 -17.67
C PHE A 30 -22.90 -17.60 -16.24
N ALA A 31 -22.77 -18.47 -15.26
CA ALA A 31 -22.60 -18.10 -13.86
C ALA A 31 -21.11 -18.20 -13.49
N LEU A 32 -20.58 -17.14 -12.97
CA LEU A 32 -19.22 -17.07 -12.44
C LEU A 32 -19.28 -17.09 -10.91
N LYS A 33 -18.42 -17.89 -10.29
CA LYS A 33 -18.29 -17.98 -8.85
C LYS A 33 -16.88 -17.63 -8.46
N ALA A 34 -16.72 -16.74 -7.50
CA ALA A 34 -15.44 -16.40 -6.91
C ALA A 34 -15.57 -16.42 -5.38
N LYS A 35 -14.46 -16.70 -4.71
CA LYS A 35 -14.35 -16.66 -3.25
C LYS A 35 -13.46 -15.51 -2.86
N GLY A 36 -13.77 -14.85 -1.75
CA GLY A 36 -12.97 -13.78 -1.17
C GLY A 36 -13.05 -13.80 0.34
N LEU A 37 -12.07 -13.21 0.98
CA LEU A 37 -12.02 -13.01 2.42
C LEU A 37 -12.80 -11.75 2.78
N VAL A 38 -13.60 -11.85 3.83
CA VAL A 38 -14.41 -10.74 4.34
C VAL A 38 -14.14 -10.57 5.82
N VAL A 39 -13.82 -9.37 6.24
CA VAL A 39 -13.78 -8.99 7.65
C VAL A 39 -15.17 -8.51 8.06
N SER A 40 -15.74 -9.17 9.06
CA SER A 40 -17.00 -8.78 9.66
C SER A 40 -16.76 -7.69 10.70
N GLY A 41 -17.44 -6.56 10.55
CA GLY A 41 -17.30 -5.44 11.48
C GLY A 41 -18.07 -4.22 11.01
N GLU A 42 -18.11 -3.21 11.85
CA GLU A 42 -18.65 -1.88 11.57
C GLU A 42 -17.49 -0.93 11.28
N LEU A 43 -17.65 -0.06 10.28
CA LEU A 43 -16.69 0.98 9.99
C LEU A 43 -16.95 2.18 10.90
N VAL A 44 -15.95 2.52 11.72
CA VAL A 44 -16.01 3.66 12.64
C VAL A 44 -14.94 4.65 12.24
N SER A 45 -15.27 5.94 12.28
CA SER A 45 -14.31 7.04 12.08
C SER A 45 -14.01 7.70 13.41
N GLN A 46 -12.73 7.97 13.66
CA GLN A 46 -12.27 8.68 14.85
C GLN A 46 -11.35 9.81 14.45
N ASP A 47 -11.63 11.03 14.95
CA ASP A 47 -10.81 12.21 14.70
C ASP A 47 -9.84 12.45 15.86
N PHE A 48 -8.61 12.79 15.51
CA PHE A 48 -7.57 13.19 16.45
C PHE A 48 -7.11 14.62 16.18
N ILE A 49 -7.03 15.43 17.22
CA ILE A 49 -6.53 16.79 17.10
C ILE A 49 -5.04 16.80 17.42
N VAL A 50 -4.23 17.11 16.43
CA VAL A 50 -2.79 17.28 16.56
C VAL A 50 -2.48 18.77 16.42
N ASN A 51 -2.14 19.46 17.54
CA ASN A 51 -1.96 20.92 17.55
C ASN A 51 -0.59 21.35 17.03
N GLU A 52 0.47 20.62 17.43
CA GLU A 52 1.85 20.94 17.10
C GLU A 52 2.57 19.72 16.57
N TYR A 53 3.57 19.93 15.73
CA TYR A 53 4.43 18.88 15.23
C TYR A 53 5.14 18.16 16.38
N GLN A 54 5.01 16.84 16.40
CA GLN A 54 5.65 15.93 17.36
C GLN A 54 6.39 14.83 16.61
N LYS A 55 7.67 14.67 16.95
CA LYS A 55 8.45 13.55 16.43
C LYS A 55 7.92 12.24 17.00
N PHE A 56 7.74 11.26 16.14
CA PHE A 56 7.21 9.95 16.52
C PHE A 56 5.87 10.04 17.27
N LEU A 57 4.98 10.86 16.73
CA LEU A 57 3.63 11.02 17.26
C LEU A 57 2.98 9.64 17.44
N LYS A 58 2.38 9.44 18.60
CA LYS A 58 1.61 8.24 18.92
C LYS A 58 0.17 8.62 19.18
N LEU A 59 -0.72 8.05 18.37
CA LEU A 59 -2.16 8.17 18.57
C LEU A 59 -2.68 6.84 19.09
N GLU A 60 -3.41 6.85 20.18
CA GLU A 60 -3.96 5.66 20.81
C GLU A 60 -5.46 5.57 20.58
N ILE A 61 -5.88 4.47 19.97
CA ILE A 61 -7.28 4.11 19.72
C ILE A 61 -7.69 3.14 20.82
N PHE A 62 -8.60 3.56 21.69
CA PHE A 62 -9.12 2.75 22.81
C PHE A 62 -10.27 1.86 22.32
N ASP A 63 -9.93 0.85 21.53
CA ASP A 63 -10.87 -0.17 21.10
C ASP A 63 -10.20 -1.56 21.19
N ARG A 64 -10.80 -2.41 22.01
CA ARG A 64 -10.34 -3.79 22.20
C ARG A 64 -10.60 -4.67 20.99
N PHE A 65 -11.60 -4.34 20.21
CA PHE A 65 -12.08 -5.14 19.07
C PHE A 65 -11.68 -4.54 17.72
N LEU A 66 -10.75 -3.59 17.70
CA LEU A 66 -10.21 -3.06 16.46
C LEU A 66 -9.56 -4.20 15.67
N THR A 67 -10.12 -4.48 14.51
CA THR A 67 -9.65 -5.53 13.61
C THR A 67 -8.64 -5.01 12.59
N GLU A 68 -8.90 -3.81 12.05
CA GLU A 68 -8.10 -3.24 10.96
C GLU A 68 -8.23 -1.71 10.94
N VAL A 69 -7.16 -1.04 10.60
CA VAL A 69 -7.16 0.39 10.28
C VAL A 69 -7.25 0.53 8.75
N THR A 70 -8.41 0.88 8.25
CA THR A 70 -8.66 0.93 6.80
C THR A 70 -8.05 2.14 6.12
N SER A 71 -8.01 3.29 6.80
CA SER A 71 -7.44 4.51 6.25
C SER A 71 -7.07 5.51 7.35
N VAL A 72 -5.99 6.22 7.14
CA VAL A 72 -5.56 7.36 7.97
C VAL A 72 -5.32 8.53 7.03
N VAL A 73 -6.02 9.64 7.28
CA VAL A 73 -5.98 10.83 6.42
C VAL A 73 -5.81 12.07 7.28
N ASP A 74 -4.95 13.00 6.87
CA ASP A 74 -4.80 14.28 7.55
C ASP A 74 -5.84 15.33 7.08
N ALA A 75 -5.85 16.49 7.72
CA ALA A 75 -6.76 17.58 7.38
C ALA A 75 -6.56 18.15 5.96
N ASN A 76 -5.40 17.93 5.34
CA ASN A 76 -5.09 18.35 3.99
C ASN A 76 -5.51 17.30 2.94
N GLY A 77 -6.02 16.15 3.36
CA GLY A 77 -6.42 15.04 2.48
C GLY A 77 -5.27 14.11 2.10
N ASN A 78 -4.12 14.18 2.76
CA ASN A 78 -3.01 13.26 2.50
C ASN A 78 -3.24 11.93 3.19
N ASN A 79 -3.02 10.84 2.45
CA ASN A 79 -3.13 9.49 2.98
C ASN A 79 -1.82 9.04 3.63
N TYR A 80 -1.95 8.38 4.78
CA TYR A 80 -0.87 7.68 5.45
C TYR A 80 -1.03 6.18 5.25
N TYR A 81 0.07 5.50 5.04
CA TYR A 81 0.09 4.06 4.74
C TYR A 81 0.66 3.27 5.91
N GLU A 82 0.02 2.17 6.23
CA GLU A 82 0.56 1.23 7.21
C GLU A 82 1.77 0.51 6.64
N VAL A 83 2.81 0.40 7.45
CA VAL A 83 4.07 -0.29 7.12
C VAL A 83 4.51 -1.16 8.30
N ASP A 84 5.32 -2.19 8.04
CA ASP A 84 5.84 -3.07 9.08
C ASP A 84 6.82 -2.33 10.02
N TYR A 85 7.57 -1.37 9.46
CA TYR A 85 8.53 -0.55 10.21
C TYR A 85 8.70 0.81 9.55
N LEU A 86 8.95 1.86 10.36
CA LEU A 86 9.00 3.24 9.88
C LEU A 86 10.11 3.54 8.84
N SER A 87 11.13 2.70 8.72
CA SER A 87 12.16 2.85 7.68
C SER A 87 11.75 2.25 6.32
N GLN A 88 10.60 1.61 6.23
CA GLN A 88 10.06 1.09 4.98
C GLN A 88 9.44 2.23 4.17
N ASP A 89 10.08 2.63 3.10
CA ASP A 89 9.67 3.75 2.23
C ASP A 89 8.90 3.30 0.98
N VAL A 90 8.82 1.99 0.76
CA VAL A 90 8.13 1.40 -0.40
C VAL A 90 7.21 0.28 0.06
N VAL A 91 5.98 0.31 -0.45
CA VAL A 91 4.99 -0.76 -0.30
C VAL A 91 4.70 -1.36 -1.68
N TYR A 92 4.53 -2.68 -1.74
CA TYR A 92 4.20 -3.37 -2.96
C TYR A 92 2.70 -3.64 -3.05
N VAL A 93 2.07 -3.08 -4.09
CA VAL A 93 0.65 -3.29 -4.36
C VAL A 93 0.49 -4.28 -5.51
N SER A 94 -0.36 -5.26 -5.30
CA SER A 94 -0.71 -6.25 -6.33
C SER A 94 -1.68 -5.62 -7.34
N VAL A 95 -1.27 -5.57 -8.60
CA VAL A 95 -2.11 -5.11 -9.72
C VAL A 95 -2.31 -6.22 -10.73
N LEU A 96 -3.50 -6.27 -11.33
CA LEU A 96 -3.80 -7.26 -12.35
C LEU A 96 -2.85 -7.13 -13.55
N ASN A 97 -2.29 -8.26 -13.97
CA ASN A 97 -1.43 -8.32 -15.13
C ASN A 97 -2.25 -8.31 -16.43
N THR A 98 -2.18 -7.24 -17.18
CA THR A 98 -2.84 -7.10 -18.50
C THR A 98 -1.94 -7.43 -19.68
N LYS A 99 -0.67 -7.83 -19.45
CA LYS A 99 0.32 -8.13 -20.48
C LYS A 99 0.13 -9.52 -21.07
N ALA A 100 0.87 -9.84 -22.13
CA ALA A 100 0.81 -11.13 -22.84
C ALA A 100 1.12 -12.35 -21.97
N ASN A 101 1.89 -12.16 -20.89
CA ASN A 101 2.27 -13.24 -19.94
C ASN A 101 1.29 -13.40 -18.76
N LYS A 102 0.09 -12.83 -18.84
CA LYS A 102 -0.93 -12.88 -17.78
C LYS A 102 -1.31 -14.30 -17.36
N GLU A 103 -1.15 -15.29 -18.23
CA GLU A 103 -1.44 -16.70 -17.94
C GLU A 103 -0.45 -17.30 -16.95
N PHE A 104 0.81 -16.84 -16.97
CA PHE A 104 1.86 -17.33 -16.08
C PHE A 104 1.94 -16.52 -14.78
N ALA A 105 1.66 -15.22 -14.86
CA ALA A 105 1.68 -14.31 -13.71
C ALA A 105 0.41 -13.46 -13.73
N LYS A 106 -0.57 -13.84 -12.94
CA LYS A 106 -1.88 -13.18 -12.86
C LYS A 106 -1.77 -11.76 -12.35
N ASN A 107 -0.93 -11.54 -11.37
CA ASN A 107 -0.71 -10.25 -10.74
C ASN A 107 0.75 -9.83 -10.85
N ILE A 108 0.98 -8.54 -10.91
CA ILE A 108 2.29 -7.90 -10.88
C ILE A 108 2.37 -7.06 -9.61
N LEU A 109 3.46 -7.19 -8.86
CA LEU A 109 3.72 -6.31 -7.72
C LEU A 109 4.29 -4.98 -8.22
N LYS A 110 3.59 -3.89 -7.92
CA LYS A 110 4.01 -2.55 -8.25
C LYS A 110 4.51 -1.84 -6.99
N PRO A 111 5.76 -1.35 -6.96
CA PRO A 111 6.25 -0.56 -5.84
C PRO A 111 5.59 0.82 -5.83
N ILE A 112 5.16 1.25 -4.66
CA ILE A 112 4.62 2.58 -4.38
C ILE A 112 5.46 3.18 -3.26
N SER A 113 5.98 4.39 -3.47
CA SER A 113 6.66 5.15 -2.43
C SER A 113 5.63 5.69 -1.43
N VAL A 114 5.92 5.52 -0.15
CA VAL A 114 5.03 5.90 0.96
C VAL A 114 5.76 6.81 1.95
N PRO A 115 5.97 8.08 1.62
CA PRO A 115 6.63 9.05 2.51
C PRO A 115 5.84 9.24 3.79
N ARG A 116 4.50 9.29 3.71
CA ARG A 116 3.57 9.37 4.84
C ARG A 116 3.18 7.97 5.26
N ARG A 117 3.65 7.55 6.44
CA ARG A 117 3.47 6.18 6.92
C ARG A 117 3.40 6.10 8.43
N PHE A 118 2.78 5.04 8.90
CA PHE A 118 2.67 4.72 10.32
C PHE A 118 2.86 3.22 10.56
N VAL A 119 3.17 2.88 11.78
CA VAL A 119 3.25 1.50 12.28
C VAL A 119 2.15 1.30 13.30
N THR A 120 1.51 0.16 13.26
CA THR A 120 0.46 -0.22 14.20
C THR A 120 1.02 -1.13 15.28
N GLU A 121 0.82 -0.76 16.54
CA GLU A 121 1.17 -1.55 17.72
C GLU A 121 -0.11 -1.94 18.48
N HIS A 122 -0.47 -3.21 18.46
CA HIS A 122 -1.63 -3.71 19.18
C HIS A 122 -1.29 -3.99 20.63
N LYS A 123 -2.09 -3.43 21.54
CA LYS A 123 -2.10 -3.73 22.98
C LYS A 123 -3.37 -4.47 23.36
N SER A 124 -3.43 -4.95 24.58
CA SER A 124 -4.58 -5.73 25.06
C SER A 124 -5.92 -5.00 25.01
N LEU A 125 -5.92 -3.67 25.15
CA LEU A 125 -7.13 -2.84 25.24
C LEU A 125 -7.15 -1.68 24.26
N SER A 126 -6.06 -1.46 23.54
CA SER A 126 -5.92 -0.31 22.62
C SER A 126 -4.97 -0.65 21.48
N THR A 127 -5.01 0.15 20.45
CA THR A 127 -4.09 0.10 19.33
C THR A 127 -3.41 1.45 19.19
N ILE A 128 -2.09 1.46 19.09
CA ILE A 128 -1.29 2.66 18.93
C ILE A 128 -0.86 2.77 17.47
N LEU A 129 -1.08 3.93 16.87
CA LEU A 129 -0.53 4.32 15.58
C LEU A 129 0.69 5.19 15.84
N GLN A 130 1.86 4.75 15.45
CA GLN A 130 3.10 5.52 15.58
C GLN A 130 3.53 6.05 14.21
N PHE A 131 3.66 7.37 14.11
CA PHE A 131 4.07 8.09 12.93
C PHE A 131 5.59 8.33 12.91
N GLY A 132 6.09 8.88 11.80
CA GLY A 132 7.49 9.21 11.63
C GLY A 132 7.90 10.51 12.35
N TYR A 133 9.04 11.07 11.90
CA TYR A 133 9.57 12.32 12.44
C TYR A 133 9.87 13.35 11.34
N GLY A 134 9.58 13.04 10.11
CA GLY A 134 9.82 13.92 8.97
C GLY A 134 8.85 15.09 8.94
N THR A 135 9.14 16.05 8.09
CA THR A 135 8.30 17.19 7.75
C THR A 135 8.10 17.23 6.24
N GLU A 136 7.09 17.95 5.77
CA GLU A 136 6.82 18.09 4.33
C GLU A 136 8.02 18.65 3.55
N ASP A 137 8.83 19.50 4.15
CA ASP A 137 10.06 20.03 3.55
C ASP A 137 11.08 18.94 3.17
N ASN A 138 10.94 17.74 3.72
CA ASN A 138 11.79 16.61 3.43
C ASN A 138 11.26 15.70 2.32
N GLU A 139 10.00 15.87 1.87
CA GLU A 139 9.42 15.06 0.79
C GLU A 139 10.12 15.28 -0.56
N GLU A 140 10.52 16.51 -0.85
CA GLU A 140 11.20 16.86 -2.11
C GLU A 140 12.60 16.28 -2.25
N LYS A 141 13.13 15.71 -1.17
CA LYS A 141 14.48 15.14 -1.11
C LYS A 141 14.50 13.60 -1.21
N VAL A 142 13.47 13.03 -1.79
CA VAL A 142 13.50 11.61 -2.16
C VAL A 142 14.65 11.41 -3.14
N LEU A 143 15.56 10.53 -2.79
CA LEU A 143 16.65 10.12 -3.67
C LEU A 143 16.08 9.73 -5.03
N ASP A 144 16.44 10.48 -6.07
CA ASP A 144 16.18 10.03 -7.42
C ASP A 144 16.98 8.74 -7.63
N PRO A 145 16.31 7.59 -7.76
CA PRO A 145 16.99 6.30 -7.95
C PRO A 145 17.90 6.31 -9.17
N THR A 146 17.62 7.16 -10.14
CA THR A 146 18.40 7.34 -11.36
C THR A 146 19.81 7.85 -11.04
N ASN A 147 19.95 8.72 -10.06
CA ASN A 147 21.26 9.24 -9.67
C ASN A 147 22.12 8.18 -8.96
N VAL A 148 21.51 7.31 -8.18
CA VAL A 148 22.22 6.23 -7.46
C VAL A 148 22.61 5.10 -8.40
N ILE A 149 21.75 4.71 -9.32
CA ILE A 149 21.98 3.60 -10.26
C ILE A 149 23.06 3.97 -11.30
N LEU A 150 23.12 5.22 -11.74
CA LEU A 150 24.12 5.67 -12.71
C LEU A 150 25.54 5.66 -12.13
N ASP A 151 25.68 5.88 -10.83
CA ASP A 151 26.98 5.85 -10.16
C ASP A 151 27.48 4.43 -9.89
N ILE A 152 26.57 3.45 -9.68
CA ILE A 152 26.94 2.05 -9.40
C ILE A 152 27.37 1.31 -10.67
N PHE A 153 26.83 1.64 -11.84
CA PHE A 153 27.16 0.93 -13.09
C PHE A 153 28.32 1.54 -13.89
N GLY A 154 29.18 2.34 -13.25
CA GLY A 154 30.53 2.63 -13.71
C GLY A 154 30.65 3.17 -15.12
N LYS A 155 29.82 4.12 -15.51
CA LYS A 155 30.05 4.86 -16.73
C LYS A 155 31.08 5.96 -16.45
N ASN A 156 32.27 5.81 -17.00
CA ASN A 156 33.52 6.58 -16.78
C ASN A 156 33.46 8.09 -17.14
N TYR A 157 32.30 8.69 -17.28
CA TYR A 157 32.17 10.11 -17.66
C TYR A 157 31.61 10.99 -16.55
N ILE A 158 31.58 10.50 -15.33
CA ILE A 158 31.13 11.29 -14.19
C ILE A 158 32.36 11.67 -13.37
N SER A 159 33.24 12.44 -13.99
CA SER A 159 34.40 12.96 -13.30
C SER A 159 34.09 14.11 -12.34
N ASP A 160 32.91 14.75 -12.46
CA ASP A 160 32.62 16.01 -11.75
C ASP A 160 31.49 15.94 -10.72
N LYS A 161 30.81 14.78 -10.56
CA LYS A 161 29.83 14.59 -9.50
C LYS A 161 30.40 13.68 -8.44
N SER A 162 31.01 14.27 -7.41
CA SER A 162 31.32 13.53 -6.20
C SER A 162 30.01 13.04 -5.59
N PHE A 163 29.93 11.74 -5.33
CA PHE A 163 28.87 11.16 -4.53
C PHE A 163 28.88 11.84 -3.15
N ASP A 164 27.84 12.61 -2.87
CA ASP A 164 27.65 13.22 -1.56
C ASP A 164 26.87 12.26 -0.66
N PRO A 165 27.53 11.56 0.26
CA PRO A 165 26.84 10.63 1.16
C PRO A 165 25.83 11.34 2.08
N THR A 166 25.93 12.67 2.22
CA THR A 166 24.97 13.45 3.02
C THR A 166 23.60 13.52 2.36
N VAL A 167 23.49 13.32 1.04
CA VAL A 167 22.22 13.21 0.34
C VAL A 167 21.44 11.98 0.82
N LEU A 168 22.12 10.86 1.06
CA LEU A 168 21.53 9.66 1.65
C LEU A 168 21.05 9.86 3.10
N THR A 169 21.69 10.79 3.83
CA THR A 169 21.32 11.08 5.21
C THR A 169 20.19 12.10 5.33
N LYS A 170 19.90 12.83 4.25
CA LYS A 170 18.81 13.81 4.18
C LYS A 170 17.46 13.21 3.82
N THR A 171 17.42 11.94 3.41
CA THR A 171 16.15 11.25 3.18
C THR A 171 15.42 11.03 4.49
N THR A 172 14.12 11.21 4.48
CA THR A 172 13.26 10.92 5.63
C THR A 172 13.23 9.43 5.89
N LYS A 173 14.23 8.93 6.60
CA LYS A 173 14.42 7.50 6.79
C LYS A 173 13.27 6.82 7.55
N LEU A 174 12.52 7.58 8.34
CA LEU A 174 11.48 7.04 9.22
C LEU A 174 10.09 7.61 8.95
N GLY A 175 9.87 8.20 7.78
CA GLY A 175 8.56 8.73 7.37
C GLY A 175 8.17 10.07 8.00
N ILE A 176 7.14 10.66 7.45
CA ILE A 176 6.46 11.85 7.96
C ILE A 176 5.39 11.44 8.94
#